data_bb23be3b78d53e464f7c33f8fd4c7624
#
_entry.id   bb23be3b78d53e464f7c33f8fd4c7624
#
_cell.length_a   1.000
_cell.length_b   1.000
_cell.length_c   1.000
_cell.angle_alpha   90.00
_cell.angle_beta   90.00
_cell.angle_gamma   90.00
#
_symmetry.space_group_name_H-M   'P 1'
#
loop_
_entity.id
_entity.type
_entity.pdbx_description
1 polymer ?
#
loop_
_entity_poly.entity_id
_entity_poly.type
_entity_poly.pdbx_seq_one_letter_code
_entity_poly.pdbx_strand_id
1 'polypeptide(L)'
;MFDREQEKAMSARNDEEELDNVNRRSVLLGTSSLVAAAALTSSALAQTQKAATPSAASSGGTTGSKPNILFIMGDDIGWYNVSAYNMGIMGYRTPNIDRIGREGAVFTDWYGQQSCTAGRAAFITGQTPVRTGLTKVGLPGAELGLGPLDPSVADVLKNHGYATGQFGKNHLGDRDEHLPTAHGFDEFFGNLYHLNAEEEPENPDYPKDPEFRKRFGPRGVIKSSADGKIENTGPLTTRRMETIDAEFLDGAKDFINRQHRANKPWFCYFNSTRMHIFTHLKAASQGKTGLGIYPDGMVEHDGMVGELLKLVDELGVANNTIVVYTTDNGAEVFTWPDGGTTPFKGEKATNWEGGFRVPCLIKWPGVIKPGTVVNDICAHEDFIPTFAAANGDTDLVERLKKGSTLNGKTFKVHLDGYNLLPFLKGDAKESSRKEFLYWSDDGDLMGLRVSQWKVAFMEQHTEVNPKTPLGVWQGNFTKLRAPMLYDLRADPFERGSTSMYYGDWVARRLFLIVPAQAIVAKYIESFKEFPPRAKAASFTINDVMEKISTGSPGKN
;
A
#
# COMPACT_ATOMS: atom_id res chain seq x y z
N MET A 1 -71.71 -2.76 -8.20
CA MET A 1 -71.24 -4.00 -7.57
C MET A 1 -69.72 -3.94 -7.30
N PHE A 2 -69.26 -2.74 -6.86
CA PHE A 2 -67.81 -2.47 -6.65
C PHE A 2 -67.56 -1.78 -5.30
N ASP A 3 -68.51 -1.81 -4.35
CA ASP A 3 -68.38 -1.00 -3.12
C ASP A 3 -68.45 -1.81 -1.81
N ARG A 4 -68.32 -3.14 -1.86
CA ARG A 4 -68.34 -3.99 -0.65
C ARG A 4 -67.00 -4.67 -0.32
N GLU A 5 -65.98 -4.61 -1.21
CA GLU A 5 -64.69 -5.18 -0.94
C GLU A 5 -63.69 -4.17 -0.36
N GLN A 6 -63.92 -2.86 -0.55
CA GLN A 6 -63.03 -1.83 0.04
C GLN A 6 -63.34 -1.56 1.52
N GLU A 7 -64.60 -1.74 1.97
CA GLU A 7 -64.94 -1.61 3.40
C GLU A 7 -64.43 -2.76 4.27
N LYS A 8 -64.27 -3.96 3.71
CA LYS A 8 -63.68 -5.09 4.44
C LYS A 8 -62.17 -5.00 4.55
N ALA A 9 -61.49 -4.31 3.62
CA ALA A 9 -60.02 -4.09 3.66
C ALA A 9 -59.63 -2.96 4.62
N MET A 10 -60.52 -2.03 4.92
CA MET A 10 -60.29 -0.97 5.90
C MET A 10 -60.59 -1.41 7.35
N SER A 11 -61.49 -2.35 7.56
CA SER A 11 -61.76 -2.90 8.89
C SER A 11 -60.68 -3.84 9.39
N ALA A 12 -59.98 -4.55 8.48
CA ALA A 12 -58.87 -5.44 8.84
C ALA A 12 -57.53 -4.71 9.15
N ARG A 13 -57.42 -3.42 8.80
CA ARG A 13 -56.22 -2.61 9.13
C ARG A 13 -56.31 -1.91 10.48
N ASN A 14 -57.46 -1.76 11.05
CA ASN A 14 -57.62 -1.10 12.35
C ASN A 14 -57.44 -2.05 13.55
N ASP A 15 -57.46 -3.37 13.33
CA ASP A 15 -57.27 -4.35 14.40
C ASP A 15 -55.79 -4.77 14.60
N GLU A 16 -54.87 -4.39 13.69
CA GLU A 16 -53.43 -4.62 13.84
C GLU A 16 -52.67 -3.45 14.48
N GLU A 17 -53.26 -2.25 14.59
CA GLU A 17 -52.60 -1.09 15.22
C GLU A 17 -52.81 -0.99 16.75
N GLU A 18 -53.59 -1.84 17.37
CA GLU A 18 -53.87 -1.80 18.82
C GLU A 18 -52.98 -2.72 19.67
N LEU A 19 -52.04 -3.48 19.06
CA LEU A 19 -51.17 -4.42 19.79
C LEU A 19 -49.72 -3.97 19.95
N ASP A 20 -49.30 -2.80 19.46
CA ASP A 20 -47.89 -2.37 19.49
C ASP A 20 -47.60 -1.20 20.45
N ASN A 21 -48.45 -0.93 21.42
CA ASN A 21 -48.22 0.05 22.49
C ASN A 21 -47.74 -0.59 23.80
N VAL A 22 -46.71 -1.44 23.77
CA VAL A 22 -46.00 -1.85 24.96
C VAL A 22 -44.89 -0.84 25.24
N ASN A 23 -45.15 -0.07 26.25
CA ASN A 23 -44.43 1.06 26.78
C ASN A 23 -42.96 0.72 27.07
N ARG A 24 -42.02 1.28 26.30
CA ARG A 24 -40.54 1.13 26.45
C ARG A 24 -39.98 1.63 27.80
N ARG A 25 -40.80 2.10 28.71
CA ARG A 25 -40.40 2.54 30.06
C ARG A 25 -40.41 1.45 31.14
N SER A 26 -40.98 0.28 30.89
CA SER A 26 -41.12 -0.80 31.88
C SER A 26 -39.96 -1.83 31.85
N VAL A 27 -39.05 -1.76 30.90
CA VAL A 27 -37.93 -2.73 30.77
C VAL A 27 -36.67 -2.28 31.49
N LEU A 28 -36.58 -1.04 31.99
CA LEU A 28 -35.39 -0.48 32.62
C LEU A 28 -35.38 -0.53 34.18
N LEU A 29 -36.36 -1.16 34.82
CA LEU A 29 -36.43 -1.24 36.29
C LEU A 29 -36.48 -2.67 36.86
N GLY A 30 -36.17 -3.70 36.06
CA GLY A 30 -36.31 -5.11 36.45
C GLY A 30 -35.02 -5.93 36.67
N THR A 31 -33.83 -5.33 36.61
CA THR A 31 -32.57 -6.09 36.77
C THR A 31 -31.58 -5.48 37.79
N SER A 32 -32.08 -5.28 39.00
CA SER A 32 -31.22 -4.88 40.11
C SER A 32 -31.63 -5.60 41.38
N SER A 33 -31.63 -6.92 41.42
CA SER A 33 -31.73 -7.69 42.67
C SER A 33 -31.52 -9.19 42.42
N LEU A 34 -30.32 -9.64 42.04
CA LEU A 34 -29.90 -11.05 42.13
C LEU A 34 -28.39 -11.19 41.80
N VAL A 35 -27.54 -10.48 42.60
CA VAL A 35 -26.12 -10.83 42.72
C VAL A 35 -25.74 -10.58 44.18
N ALA A 36 -26.18 -11.47 45.07
CA ALA A 36 -25.63 -11.58 46.42
C ALA A 36 -26.05 -12.94 47.01
N ALA A 37 -25.49 -14.04 46.51
CA ALA A 37 -25.41 -15.31 47.26
C ALA A 37 -24.72 -16.38 46.39
N ALA A 38 -23.37 -16.32 46.25
CA ALA A 38 -22.54 -17.47 45.90
C ALA A 38 -21.07 -17.13 46.17
N ALA A 39 -20.78 -16.77 47.38
CA ALA A 39 -19.40 -16.79 47.91
C ALA A 39 -19.47 -17.55 49.23
N LEU A 40 -19.19 -18.83 49.18
CA LEU A 40 -18.68 -19.68 50.25
C LEU A 40 -18.80 -21.15 49.83
N THR A 41 -17.68 -21.79 49.74
CA THR A 41 -17.34 -23.21 49.66
C THR A 41 -16.65 -23.64 48.38
N SER A 42 -15.34 -23.59 48.40
CA SER A 42 -14.44 -24.70 47.99
C SER A 42 -13.00 -24.30 48.26
N SER A 43 -12.59 -24.47 49.53
CA SER A 43 -11.19 -24.67 49.89
C SER A 43 -10.83 -26.14 49.63
N ALA A 44 -9.57 -26.33 49.26
CA ALA A 44 -8.83 -27.58 49.16
C ALA A 44 -8.75 -28.23 47.78
N LEU A 45 -7.65 -27.87 47.13
CA LEU A 45 -6.60 -28.78 46.61
C LEU A 45 -5.56 -27.95 45.84
N ALA A 46 -4.69 -27.28 46.61
CA ALA A 46 -3.46 -26.71 46.05
C ALA A 46 -2.44 -27.83 45.91
N GLN A 47 -2.33 -28.40 44.71
CA GLN A 47 -1.12 -29.10 44.32
C GLN A 47 -0.10 -28.07 43.85
N THR A 48 0.96 -27.96 44.65
CA THR A 48 2.19 -27.22 44.34
C THR A 48 2.84 -27.75 43.06
N GLN A 49 2.53 -27.12 41.91
CA GLN A 49 3.43 -27.14 40.78
C GLN A 49 4.43 -26.00 40.98
N LYS A 50 5.67 -26.39 41.23
CA LYS A 50 6.85 -25.51 41.26
C LYS A 50 6.92 -24.81 39.91
N ALA A 51 6.55 -23.52 39.90
CA ALA A 51 6.74 -22.65 38.76
C ALA A 51 8.24 -22.59 38.44
N ALA A 52 8.62 -23.12 37.30
CA ALA A 52 9.92 -22.84 36.73
C ALA A 52 9.98 -21.34 36.45
N THR A 53 10.86 -20.65 37.15
CA THR A 53 11.22 -19.27 36.89
C THR A 53 11.59 -19.14 35.43
N PRO A 54 10.97 -18.22 34.64
CA PRO A 54 11.48 -17.94 33.30
C PRO A 54 12.89 -17.39 33.48
N SER A 55 13.86 -18.10 32.96
CA SER A 55 15.21 -17.58 32.77
C SER A 55 15.05 -16.25 32.06
N ALA A 56 15.44 -15.17 32.67
CA ALA A 56 15.55 -13.88 32.03
C ALA A 56 16.50 -14.06 30.87
N ALA A 57 15.93 -14.18 29.64
CA ALA A 57 16.68 -14.06 28.42
C ALA A 57 17.36 -12.69 28.52
N SER A 58 18.68 -12.71 28.65
CA SER A 58 19.50 -11.52 28.63
C SER A 58 19.09 -10.69 27.43
N SER A 59 18.56 -9.50 27.68
CA SER A 59 18.39 -8.44 26.69
C SER A 59 19.78 -7.93 26.26
N GLY A 60 20.50 -8.77 25.56
CA GLY A 60 21.72 -8.42 24.85
C GLY A 60 21.34 -7.78 23.51
N GLY A 61 20.63 -6.65 23.57
CA GLY A 61 20.61 -5.72 22.47
C GLY A 61 22.03 -5.19 22.34
N THR A 62 22.74 -5.59 21.29
CA THR A 62 24.01 -4.97 20.91
C THR A 62 23.71 -3.52 20.56
N THR A 63 23.84 -2.64 21.55
CA THR A 63 23.81 -1.20 21.40
C THR A 63 24.95 -0.83 20.46
N GLY A 64 24.64 -0.63 19.16
CA GLY A 64 25.60 -0.18 18.15
C GLY A 64 25.53 -0.80 16.76
N SER A 65 24.85 -1.92 16.54
CA SER A 65 24.73 -2.49 15.18
C SER A 65 23.53 -1.89 14.44
N LYS A 66 23.75 -1.46 13.20
CA LYS A 66 22.67 -1.00 12.31
C LYS A 66 21.68 -2.13 12.07
N PRO A 67 20.35 -1.89 12.14
CA PRO A 67 19.37 -2.95 11.92
C PRO A 67 19.36 -3.38 10.46
N ASN A 68 19.19 -4.67 10.19
CA ASN A 68 18.81 -5.13 8.86
C ASN A 68 17.39 -4.66 8.52
N ILE A 69 17.08 -4.59 7.24
CA ILE A 69 15.73 -4.18 6.79
C ILE A 69 15.22 -5.20 5.78
N LEU A 70 14.17 -5.91 6.13
CA LEU A 70 13.37 -6.75 5.23
C LEU A 70 12.09 -6.00 4.89
N PHE A 71 11.99 -5.52 3.66
CA PHE A 71 10.82 -4.81 3.17
C PHE A 71 10.08 -5.68 2.16
N ILE A 72 8.84 -6.02 2.45
CA ILE A 72 8.00 -6.89 1.63
C ILE A 72 6.83 -6.06 1.12
N MET A 73 6.71 -5.96 -0.22
CA MET A 73 5.61 -5.25 -0.86
C MET A 73 4.84 -6.20 -1.78
N GLY A 74 3.56 -6.39 -1.49
CA GLY A 74 2.64 -7.04 -2.40
C GLY A 74 2.27 -6.14 -3.59
N ASP A 75 1.43 -6.65 -4.46
CA ASP A 75 0.92 -5.98 -5.65
C ASP A 75 -0.61 -6.02 -5.65
N ASP A 76 -1.27 -4.88 -5.58
CA ASP A 76 -2.74 -4.73 -5.56
C ASP A 76 -3.45 -5.47 -4.40
N ILE A 77 -2.76 -5.72 -3.29
CA ILE A 77 -3.36 -6.44 -2.15
C ILE A 77 -4.22 -5.49 -1.34
N GLY A 78 -5.53 -5.77 -1.30
CA GLY A 78 -6.47 -4.96 -0.56
C GLY A 78 -6.35 -5.12 0.96
N TRP A 79 -6.87 -4.13 1.66
CA TRP A 79 -6.86 -4.08 3.12
C TRP A 79 -7.51 -5.33 3.75
N TYR A 80 -8.64 -5.83 3.17
CA TYR A 80 -9.30 -7.04 3.63
C TYR A 80 -8.63 -8.35 3.17
N ASN A 81 -7.65 -8.29 2.29
CA ASN A 81 -6.95 -9.50 1.86
C ASN A 81 -5.89 -9.98 2.87
N VAL A 82 -5.59 -9.18 3.90
CA VAL A 82 -4.70 -9.54 5.02
C VAL A 82 -5.54 -9.84 6.26
N SER A 83 -5.41 -11.05 6.83
CA SER A 83 -6.31 -11.51 7.89
C SER A 83 -6.15 -10.77 9.22
N ALA A 84 -5.05 -10.07 9.46
CA ALA A 84 -4.89 -9.15 10.59
C ALA A 84 -5.94 -8.02 10.60
N TYR A 85 -6.47 -7.64 9.45
CA TYR A 85 -7.48 -6.58 9.30
C TYR A 85 -8.91 -7.10 9.20
N ASN A 86 -9.12 -8.36 8.87
CA ASN A 86 -10.44 -8.94 8.62
C ASN A 86 -10.83 -10.05 9.59
N MET A 87 -9.90 -10.49 10.46
CA MET A 87 -10.09 -11.58 11.42
C MET A 87 -10.53 -12.92 10.78
N GLY A 88 -10.32 -13.10 9.46
CA GLY A 88 -10.68 -14.29 8.71
C GLY A 88 -12.06 -14.28 8.06
N ILE A 89 -12.75 -13.12 8.01
CA ILE A 89 -14.07 -13.00 7.32
C ILE A 89 -13.97 -13.37 5.82
N MET A 90 -12.78 -13.26 5.21
CA MET A 90 -12.54 -13.61 3.81
C MET A 90 -12.43 -15.13 3.58
N GLY A 91 -12.58 -15.97 4.62
CA GLY A 91 -12.57 -17.44 4.50
C GLY A 91 -11.17 -18.06 4.43
N TYR A 92 -10.11 -17.28 4.38
CA TYR A 92 -8.71 -17.72 4.44
C TYR A 92 -7.91 -16.89 5.45
N ARG A 93 -6.66 -17.27 5.69
CA ARG A 93 -5.78 -16.62 6.67
C ARG A 93 -4.40 -16.37 6.09
N THR A 94 -3.75 -15.30 6.60
CA THR A 94 -2.38 -14.91 6.29
C THR A 94 -1.52 -14.91 7.57
N PRO A 95 -1.31 -16.07 8.22
CA PRO A 95 -0.76 -16.15 9.57
C PRO A 95 0.68 -15.62 9.68
N ASN A 96 1.47 -15.68 8.60
CA ASN A 96 2.84 -15.19 8.57
C ASN A 96 2.89 -13.66 8.47
N ILE A 97 2.05 -13.07 7.62
CA ILE A 97 1.87 -11.62 7.54
C ILE A 97 1.32 -11.10 8.86
N ASP A 98 0.28 -11.75 9.41
CA ASP A 98 -0.32 -11.40 10.71
C ASP A 98 0.71 -11.45 11.86
N ARG A 99 1.70 -12.36 11.78
CA ARG A 99 2.80 -12.47 12.75
C ARG A 99 3.58 -11.17 12.85
N ILE A 100 3.84 -10.48 11.73
CA ILE A 100 4.56 -9.20 11.72
C ILE A 100 3.82 -8.18 12.58
N GLY A 101 2.51 -8.08 12.43
CA GLY A 101 1.67 -7.18 13.23
C GLY A 101 1.61 -7.57 14.71
N ARG A 102 1.48 -8.86 15.02
CA ARG A 102 1.46 -9.34 16.41
C ARG A 102 2.77 -9.09 17.15
N GLU A 103 3.90 -9.26 16.45
CA GLU A 103 5.25 -9.03 17.00
C GLU A 103 5.71 -7.57 16.87
N GLY A 104 4.89 -6.71 16.27
CA GLY A 104 5.14 -5.30 16.03
C GLY A 104 3.86 -4.47 16.09
N ALA A 105 3.55 -3.74 15.03
CA ALA A 105 2.36 -2.90 14.91
C ALA A 105 1.55 -3.18 13.64
N VAL A 106 0.23 -2.96 13.76
CA VAL A 106 -0.73 -2.90 12.65
C VAL A 106 -1.15 -1.44 12.46
N PHE A 107 -1.02 -0.91 11.25
CA PHE A 107 -1.38 0.46 10.91
C PHE A 107 -2.73 0.48 10.20
N THR A 108 -3.67 1.25 10.70
CA THR A 108 -5.01 1.36 10.11
C THR A 108 -5.13 2.48 9.10
N ASP A 109 -4.23 3.46 9.16
CA ASP A 109 -4.23 4.69 8.36
C ASP A 109 -2.90 4.86 7.60
N TRP A 110 -2.43 3.78 6.95
CA TRP A 110 -1.27 3.82 6.08
C TRP A 110 -1.69 4.06 4.63
N TYR A 111 -0.99 4.98 3.96
CA TYR A 111 -1.29 5.35 2.58
C TYR A 111 -0.20 4.91 1.62
N GLY A 112 -0.61 4.15 0.59
CA GLY A 112 0.12 3.99 -0.66
C GLY A 112 -0.20 5.13 -1.63
N GLN A 113 -0.23 4.82 -2.92
CA GLN A 113 -0.68 5.74 -3.95
C GLN A 113 -1.78 5.06 -4.79
N GLN A 114 -2.33 5.77 -5.79
CA GLN A 114 -3.47 5.29 -6.55
C GLN A 114 -3.16 4.10 -7.49
N SER A 115 -1.89 3.82 -7.81
CA SER A 115 -1.50 2.72 -8.71
C SER A 115 -0.07 2.25 -8.47
N CYS A 116 0.31 1.11 -9.08
CA CYS A 116 1.57 0.41 -8.82
C CYS A 116 2.82 1.28 -9.02
N THR A 117 2.96 1.92 -10.18
CA THR A 117 4.11 2.80 -10.45
C THR A 117 4.18 3.93 -9.44
N ALA A 118 3.04 4.56 -9.13
CA ALA A 118 2.97 5.67 -8.19
C ALA A 118 3.33 5.25 -6.75
N GLY A 119 2.76 4.13 -6.27
CA GLY A 119 3.05 3.62 -4.92
C GLY A 119 4.51 3.20 -4.74
N ARG A 120 5.07 2.53 -5.74
CA ARG A 120 6.48 2.12 -5.73
C ARG A 120 7.41 3.33 -5.84
N ALA A 121 7.08 4.33 -6.67
CA ALA A 121 7.84 5.58 -6.75
C ALA A 121 7.82 6.35 -5.43
N ALA A 122 6.67 6.45 -4.76
CA ALA A 122 6.54 7.11 -3.45
C ALA A 122 7.46 6.46 -2.40
N PHE A 123 7.47 5.13 -2.33
CA PHE A 123 8.38 4.38 -1.44
C PHE A 123 9.84 4.56 -1.80
N ILE A 124 10.19 4.34 -3.08
CA ILE A 124 11.59 4.33 -3.54
C ILE A 124 12.24 5.71 -3.42
N THR A 125 11.47 6.80 -3.66
CA THR A 125 12.02 8.17 -3.72
C THR A 125 11.71 9.02 -2.49
N GLY A 126 10.77 8.62 -1.62
CA GLY A 126 10.29 9.45 -0.51
C GLY A 126 9.59 10.72 -0.96
N GLN A 127 9.16 10.78 -2.21
CA GLN A 127 8.51 11.92 -2.84
C GLN A 127 7.10 11.56 -3.30
N THR A 128 6.18 12.53 -3.29
CA THR A 128 4.91 12.32 -3.97
C THR A 128 5.15 12.07 -5.46
N PRO A 129 4.45 11.12 -6.10
CA PRO A 129 4.71 10.71 -7.48
C PRO A 129 4.63 11.85 -8.50
N VAL A 130 3.84 12.88 -8.21
CA VAL A 130 3.74 14.06 -9.09
C VAL A 130 5.06 14.84 -9.21
N ARG A 131 6.01 14.72 -8.25
CA ARG A 131 7.33 15.35 -8.37
C ARG A 131 8.21 14.64 -9.39
N THR A 132 8.13 13.32 -9.43
CA THR A 132 8.91 12.49 -10.36
C THR A 132 8.28 12.36 -11.74
N GLY A 133 6.95 12.59 -11.84
CA GLY A 133 6.13 12.30 -13.02
C GLY A 133 5.66 10.84 -13.08
N LEU A 134 6.07 9.99 -12.14
CA LEU A 134 5.73 8.56 -12.09
C LEU A 134 4.35 8.33 -11.46
N THR A 135 3.33 8.99 -11.99
CA THR A 135 1.96 8.93 -11.47
C THR A 135 1.12 7.83 -12.11
N LYS A 136 1.40 7.49 -13.37
CA LYS A 136 0.62 6.54 -14.17
C LYS A 136 1.33 5.20 -14.30
N VAL A 137 0.56 4.14 -14.40
CA VAL A 137 1.04 2.78 -14.67
C VAL A 137 1.93 2.79 -15.92
N GLY A 138 3.20 2.36 -15.77
CA GLY A 138 4.15 2.26 -16.86
C GLY A 138 3.78 1.10 -17.79
N LEU A 139 3.98 1.32 -19.10
CA LEU A 139 3.81 0.30 -20.14
C LEU A 139 5.14 0.03 -20.84
N PRO A 140 5.34 -1.17 -21.41
CA PRO A 140 6.54 -1.49 -22.16
C PRO A 140 6.85 -0.47 -23.25
N GLY A 141 8.13 -0.05 -23.35
CA GLY A 141 8.58 0.93 -24.32
C GLY A 141 8.31 2.39 -23.96
N ALA A 142 7.68 2.67 -22.83
CA ALA A 142 7.52 4.04 -22.33
C ALA A 142 8.88 4.69 -22.04
N GLU A 143 8.98 6.00 -22.33
CA GLU A 143 10.22 6.75 -22.10
C GLU A 143 10.41 7.12 -20.62
N LEU A 144 9.31 7.22 -19.89
CA LEU A 144 9.29 7.63 -18.50
C LEU A 144 9.69 6.47 -17.57
N GLY A 145 10.64 6.73 -16.70
CA GLY A 145 11.08 5.84 -15.63
C GLY A 145 11.77 6.64 -14.53
N LEU A 146 12.31 5.94 -13.54
CA LEU A 146 13.03 6.57 -12.43
C LEU A 146 14.26 7.30 -12.96
N GLY A 147 14.29 8.61 -12.75
CA GLY A 147 15.32 9.49 -13.29
C GLY A 147 16.56 9.61 -12.40
N PRO A 148 17.71 10.04 -12.96
CA PRO A 148 18.96 10.14 -12.22
C PRO A 148 19.00 11.26 -11.17
N LEU A 149 18.02 12.15 -11.16
CA LEU A 149 17.92 13.27 -10.22
C LEU A 149 17.17 12.92 -8.93
N ASP A 150 16.56 11.75 -8.88
CA ASP A 150 15.82 11.27 -7.72
C ASP A 150 16.67 10.29 -6.90
N PRO A 151 16.95 10.60 -5.61
CA PRO A 151 17.58 9.64 -4.74
C PRO A 151 16.63 8.49 -4.45
N SER A 152 17.15 7.29 -4.37
CA SER A 152 16.39 6.12 -3.95
C SER A 152 16.62 5.82 -2.46
N VAL A 153 15.71 5.01 -1.88
CA VAL A 153 15.93 4.42 -0.55
C VAL A 153 17.25 3.65 -0.48
N ALA A 154 17.66 3.01 -1.59
CA ALA A 154 18.91 2.27 -1.67
C ALA A 154 20.13 3.21 -1.66
N ASP A 155 20.09 4.36 -2.36
CA ASP A 155 21.16 5.38 -2.28
C ASP A 155 21.35 5.87 -0.85
N VAL A 156 20.25 6.12 -0.13
CA VAL A 156 20.28 6.56 1.28
C VAL A 156 20.91 5.47 2.16
N LEU A 157 20.43 4.24 2.08
CA LEU A 157 20.91 3.14 2.92
C LEU A 157 22.35 2.74 2.58
N LYS A 158 22.72 2.76 1.31
CA LYS A 158 24.09 2.50 0.88
C LYS A 158 25.07 3.54 1.43
N ASN A 159 24.66 4.82 1.52
CA ASN A 159 25.42 5.86 2.19
C ASN A 159 25.68 5.56 3.68
N HIS A 160 24.84 4.71 4.29
CA HIS A 160 25.00 4.20 5.64
C HIS A 160 25.70 2.82 5.69
N GLY A 161 26.25 2.31 4.57
CA GLY A 161 27.03 1.07 4.50
C GLY A 161 26.21 -0.21 4.36
N TYR A 162 24.94 -0.13 4.00
CA TYR A 162 24.14 -1.31 3.71
C TYR A 162 24.52 -1.95 2.38
N ALA A 163 24.39 -3.27 2.33
CA ALA A 163 24.21 -3.97 1.07
C ALA A 163 22.72 -3.90 0.70
N THR A 164 22.42 -3.73 -0.60
CA THR A 164 21.07 -3.44 -1.07
C THR A 164 20.65 -4.37 -2.21
N GLY A 165 19.53 -5.07 -2.06
CA GLY A 165 19.01 -5.99 -3.08
C GLY A 165 17.51 -5.83 -3.27
N GLN A 166 17.06 -5.89 -4.53
CA GLN A 166 15.65 -5.88 -4.91
C GLN A 166 15.30 -7.14 -5.70
N PHE A 167 14.22 -7.83 -5.29
CA PHE A 167 13.80 -9.11 -5.85
C PHE A 167 12.31 -9.08 -6.15
N GLY A 168 11.95 -9.16 -7.44
CA GLY A 168 10.59 -9.10 -7.94
C GLY A 168 10.26 -7.88 -8.78
N LYS A 169 8.98 -7.48 -8.82
CA LYS A 169 8.46 -6.41 -9.67
C LYS A 169 9.07 -5.04 -9.35
N ASN A 170 9.63 -4.36 -10.36
CA ASN A 170 10.14 -2.98 -10.22
C ASN A 170 9.10 -1.91 -10.58
N HIS A 171 8.58 -1.93 -11.78
CA HIS A 171 7.55 -1.04 -12.34
C HIS A 171 7.89 0.47 -12.36
N LEU A 172 9.18 0.82 -12.47
CA LEU A 172 9.68 2.20 -12.53
C LEU A 172 10.46 2.50 -13.82
N GLY A 173 10.02 1.90 -14.93
CA GLY A 173 10.64 2.02 -16.26
C GLY A 173 11.43 0.78 -16.67
N ASP A 174 11.73 0.67 -17.98
CA ASP A 174 12.33 -0.53 -18.58
C ASP A 174 13.68 -0.29 -19.29
N ARG A 175 14.16 0.96 -19.34
CA ARG A 175 15.49 1.25 -19.87
C ARG A 175 16.58 0.86 -18.88
N ASP A 176 17.80 0.67 -19.38
CA ASP A 176 18.92 0.30 -18.51
C ASP A 176 19.18 1.34 -17.41
N GLU A 177 19.03 2.62 -17.75
CA GLU A 177 19.14 3.73 -16.80
C GLU A 177 18.03 3.78 -15.74
N HIS A 178 16.91 3.07 -15.94
CA HIS A 178 15.80 2.99 -14.98
C HIS A 178 15.91 1.78 -14.03
N LEU A 179 16.85 0.86 -14.27
CA LEU A 179 17.00 -0.35 -13.46
C LEU A 179 17.40 0.00 -12.02
N PRO A 180 16.94 -0.77 -11.01
CA PRO A 180 17.29 -0.52 -9.61
C PRO A 180 18.79 -0.38 -9.36
N THR A 181 19.63 -1.10 -10.10
CA THR A 181 21.09 -1.04 -9.97
C THR A 181 21.71 0.26 -10.49
N ALA A 182 21.02 1.04 -11.31
CA ALA A 182 21.39 2.42 -11.65
C ALA A 182 21.02 3.42 -10.54
N HIS A 183 20.19 3.00 -9.58
CA HIS A 183 19.62 3.80 -8.50
C HIS A 183 19.95 3.25 -7.10
N GLY A 184 21.20 2.86 -6.88
CA GLY A 184 21.73 2.54 -5.55
C GLY A 184 21.61 1.08 -5.12
N PHE A 185 20.82 0.23 -5.79
CA PHE A 185 20.81 -1.20 -5.46
C PHE A 185 22.08 -1.90 -5.95
N ASP A 186 22.62 -2.81 -5.14
CA ASP A 186 23.77 -3.64 -5.53
C ASP A 186 23.34 -4.76 -6.48
N GLU A 187 22.12 -5.28 -6.28
CA GLU A 187 21.57 -6.40 -7.04
C GLU A 187 20.09 -6.19 -7.32
N PHE A 188 19.67 -6.59 -8.50
CA PHE A 188 18.27 -6.69 -8.91
C PHE A 188 18.01 -8.01 -9.63
N PHE A 189 16.95 -8.70 -9.26
CA PHE A 189 16.40 -9.83 -9.99
C PHE A 189 14.90 -9.73 -10.01
N GLY A 190 14.31 -9.38 -11.16
CA GLY A 190 12.89 -9.11 -11.23
C GLY A 190 12.35 -8.84 -12.63
N ASN A 191 11.05 -8.60 -12.70
CA ASN A 191 10.33 -8.13 -13.88
C ASN A 191 10.05 -6.63 -13.77
N LEU A 192 9.81 -5.99 -14.92
CA LEU A 192 9.75 -4.53 -15.01
C LEU A 192 8.32 -3.99 -15.09
N TYR A 193 7.33 -4.84 -15.37
CA TYR A 193 5.94 -4.46 -15.55
C TYR A 193 4.96 -5.36 -14.78
N HIS A 194 3.67 -5.06 -14.87
CA HIS A 194 2.58 -5.86 -14.34
C HIS A 194 2.35 -7.12 -15.20
N LEU A 195 1.68 -8.12 -14.62
CA LEU A 195 1.55 -9.44 -15.22
C LEU A 195 0.84 -9.44 -16.58
N ASN A 196 -0.24 -8.66 -16.74
CA ASN A 196 -0.94 -8.62 -18.01
C ASN A 196 -0.04 -8.09 -19.15
N ALA A 197 0.79 -7.07 -18.93
CA ALA A 197 1.73 -6.60 -19.95
C ALA A 197 2.80 -7.65 -20.28
N GLU A 198 3.23 -8.43 -19.30
CA GLU A 198 4.23 -9.49 -19.51
C GLU A 198 3.66 -10.67 -20.32
N GLU A 199 2.35 -10.99 -20.20
CA GLU A 199 1.72 -12.08 -20.95
C GLU A 199 1.16 -11.66 -22.34
N GLU A 200 0.99 -10.34 -22.61
CA GLU A 200 0.48 -9.84 -23.90
C GLU A 200 1.16 -10.47 -25.12
N PRO A 201 2.50 -10.71 -25.16
CA PRO A 201 3.15 -11.36 -26.28
C PRO A 201 2.65 -12.78 -26.63
N GLU A 202 1.95 -13.46 -25.71
CA GLU A 202 1.33 -14.77 -25.94
C GLU A 202 -0.05 -14.66 -26.59
N ASN A 203 -0.64 -13.46 -26.62
CA ASN A 203 -1.93 -13.21 -27.25
C ASN A 203 -1.82 -13.38 -28.79
N PRO A 204 -2.73 -14.11 -29.45
CA PRO A 204 -2.75 -14.25 -30.91
C PRO A 204 -2.80 -12.93 -31.68
N ASP A 205 -3.42 -11.90 -31.10
CA ASP A 205 -3.56 -10.57 -31.71
C ASP A 205 -2.31 -9.68 -31.51
N TYR A 206 -1.35 -10.12 -30.70
CA TYR A 206 -0.13 -9.35 -30.45
C TYR A 206 0.70 -9.20 -31.72
N PRO A 207 1.18 -7.99 -32.07
CA PRO A 207 1.90 -7.75 -33.31
C PRO A 207 3.11 -8.66 -33.48
N LYS A 208 3.23 -9.26 -34.67
CA LYS A 208 4.34 -10.17 -35.01
C LYS A 208 5.55 -9.44 -35.57
N ASP A 209 5.42 -8.14 -35.87
CA ASP A 209 6.48 -7.28 -36.37
C ASP A 209 7.64 -7.23 -35.36
N PRO A 210 8.89 -7.57 -35.76
CA PRO A 210 10.06 -7.57 -34.88
C PRO A 210 10.40 -6.19 -34.32
N GLU A 211 10.20 -5.11 -35.08
CA GLU A 211 10.50 -3.74 -34.62
C GLU A 211 9.49 -3.30 -33.56
N PHE A 212 8.20 -3.66 -33.73
CA PHE A 212 7.20 -3.44 -32.70
C PHE A 212 7.59 -4.17 -31.40
N ARG A 213 7.91 -5.47 -31.49
CA ARG A 213 8.29 -6.29 -30.34
C ARG A 213 9.55 -5.78 -29.63
N LYS A 214 10.52 -5.32 -30.40
CA LYS A 214 11.75 -4.74 -29.87
C LYS A 214 11.50 -3.43 -29.12
N ARG A 215 10.57 -2.59 -29.61
CA ARG A 215 10.29 -1.27 -29.03
C ARG A 215 9.28 -1.31 -27.89
N PHE A 216 8.22 -2.11 -28.04
CA PHE A 216 7.05 -2.11 -27.17
C PHE A 216 6.82 -3.44 -26.46
N GLY A 217 7.64 -4.46 -26.69
CA GLY A 217 7.55 -5.72 -25.99
C GLY A 217 8.14 -5.62 -24.58
N PRO A 218 7.57 -6.33 -23.60
CA PRO A 218 8.17 -6.41 -22.26
C PRO A 218 9.55 -7.08 -22.33
N ARG A 219 10.48 -6.59 -21.52
CA ARG A 219 11.85 -7.15 -21.47
C ARG A 219 11.93 -8.51 -20.76
N GLY A 220 10.85 -8.91 -20.09
CA GLY A 220 10.82 -10.13 -19.28
C GLY A 220 11.59 -9.97 -17.97
N VAL A 221 12.25 -11.04 -17.54
CA VAL A 221 12.90 -11.11 -16.23
C VAL A 221 14.39 -10.78 -16.36
N ILE A 222 14.83 -9.78 -15.61
CA ILE A 222 16.19 -9.21 -15.66
C ILE A 222 16.94 -9.53 -14.38
N LYS A 223 18.22 -9.89 -14.50
CA LYS A 223 19.21 -9.80 -13.42
C LYS A 223 20.17 -8.66 -13.73
N SER A 224 20.39 -7.78 -12.77
CA SER A 224 21.43 -6.76 -12.90
C SER A 224 22.20 -6.55 -11.62
N SER A 225 23.41 -5.99 -11.74
CA SER A 225 24.33 -5.69 -10.64
C SER A 225 24.94 -4.31 -10.79
N ALA A 226 25.39 -3.74 -9.67
CA ALA A 226 25.92 -2.39 -9.59
C ALA A 226 27.18 -2.16 -10.44
N ASP A 227 27.86 -3.22 -10.89
CA ASP A 227 29.00 -3.17 -11.85
C ASP A 227 28.54 -2.94 -13.31
N GLY A 228 27.25 -2.78 -13.54
CA GLY A 228 26.66 -2.55 -14.88
C GLY A 228 26.34 -3.82 -15.66
N LYS A 229 26.51 -5.00 -15.08
CA LYS A 229 26.12 -6.25 -15.74
C LYS A 229 24.61 -6.37 -15.75
N ILE A 230 24.05 -6.62 -16.95
CA ILE A 230 22.62 -6.86 -17.18
C ILE A 230 22.47 -8.19 -17.92
N GLU A 231 21.66 -9.09 -17.37
CA GLU A 231 21.35 -10.40 -17.92
C GLU A 231 19.84 -10.52 -18.13
N ASN A 232 19.42 -10.78 -19.36
CA ASN A 232 18.04 -11.14 -19.66
C ASN A 232 17.86 -12.65 -19.45
N THR A 233 17.05 -13.04 -18.46
CA THR A 233 16.83 -14.46 -18.13
C THR A 233 15.66 -15.08 -18.89
N GLY A 234 15.09 -14.34 -19.85
CA GLY A 234 13.97 -14.76 -20.68
C GLY A 234 12.64 -14.10 -20.34
N PRO A 235 11.61 -14.32 -21.18
CA PRO A 235 10.30 -13.71 -21.01
C PRO A 235 9.61 -14.22 -19.74
N LEU A 236 8.71 -13.40 -19.18
CA LEU A 236 7.79 -13.78 -18.13
C LEU A 236 6.47 -14.25 -18.76
N THR A 237 6.49 -15.47 -19.29
CA THR A 237 5.31 -16.13 -19.86
C THR A 237 4.31 -16.55 -18.78
N THR A 238 3.05 -16.80 -19.15
CA THR A 238 2.02 -17.36 -18.26
C THR A 238 2.52 -18.59 -17.52
N ARG A 239 3.25 -19.47 -18.22
CA ARG A 239 3.87 -20.66 -17.61
C ARG A 239 4.94 -20.31 -16.56
N ARG A 240 5.80 -19.33 -16.82
CA ARG A 240 6.82 -18.91 -15.86
C ARG A 240 6.23 -18.14 -14.69
N MET A 241 5.11 -17.45 -14.86
CA MET A 241 4.39 -16.77 -13.78
C MET A 241 3.97 -17.72 -12.65
N GLU A 242 3.74 -19.02 -12.96
CA GLU A 242 3.43 -20.02 -11.94
C GLU A 242 4.53 -20.18 -10.88
N THR A 243 5.80 -19.90 -11.23
CA THR A 243 6.96 -20.16 -10.35
C THR A 243 7.85 -18.96 -10.12
N ILE A 244 7.63 -17.85 -10.80
CA ILE A 244 8.55 -16.72 -10.79
C ILE A 244 8.79 -16.13 -9.40
N ASP A 245 7.77 -16.08 -8.55
CA ASP A 245 7.94 -15.55 -7.19
C ASP A 245 8.78 -16.48 -6.30
N ALA A 246 8.81 -17.77 -6.59
CA ALA A 246 9.75 -18.69 -5.94
C ALA A 246 11.19 -18.43 -6.42
N GLU A 247 11.41 -18.14 -7.72
CA GLU A 247 12.73 -17.72 -8.21
C GLU A 247 13.20 -16.44 -7.51
N PHE A 248 12.33 -15.44 -7.34
CA PHE A 248 12.64 -14.19 -6.63
C PHE A 248 12.89 -14.41 -5.14
N LEU A 249 12.12 -15.27 -4.50
CA LEU A 249 12.29 -15.65 -3.11
C LEU A 249 13.67 -16.30 -2.87
N ASP A 250 14.06 -17.22 -3.74
CA ASP A 250 15.39 -17.88 -3.66
C ASP A 250 16.50 -16.88 -3.83
N GLY A 251 16.37 -15.91 -4.77
CA GLY A 251 17.30 -14.80 -4.93
C GLY A 251 17.42 -13.93 -3.69
N ALA A 252 16.29 -13.57 -3.08
CA ALA A 252 16.24 -12.79 -1.83
C ALA A 252 16.91 -13.54 -0.66
N LYS A 253 16.62 -14.83 -0.52
CA LYS A 253 17.24 -15.69 0.52
C LYS A 253 18.74 -15.84 0.32
N ASP A 254 19.20 -16.02 -0.92
CA ASP A 254 20.63 -16.09 -1.23
C ASP A 254 21.34 -14.77 -0.88
N PHE A 255 20.76 -13.63 -1.28
CA PHE A 255 21.28 -12.30 -0.94
C PHE A 255 21.40 -12.13 0.58
N ILE A 256 20.34 -12.37 1.34
CA ILE A 256 20.33 -12.26 2.81
C ILE A 256 21.44 -13.13 3.41
N ASN A 257 21.56 -14.39 2.98
CA ASN A 257 22.57 -15.32 3.47
C ASN A 257 24.01 -14.85 3.18
N ARG A 258 24.27 -14.31 1.97
CA ARG A 258 25.59 -13.79 1.61
C ARG A 258 25.95 -12.57 2.44
N GLN A 259 25.02 -11.64 2.64
CA GLN A 259 25.28 -10.43 3.40
C GLN A 259 25.43 -10.72 4.90
N HIS A 260 24.64 -11.65 5.44
CA HIS A 260 24.80 -12.12 6.81
C HIS A 260 26.21 -12.73 7.03
N ARG A 261 26.66 -13.64 6.14
CA ARG A 261 28.04 -14.21 6.22
C ARG A 261 29.13 -13.15 6.08
N ALA A 262 28.89 -12.09 5.31
CA ALA A 262 29.79 -10.95 5.17
C ALA A 262 29.74 -9.97 6.35
N ASN A 263 28.88 -10.23 7.34
CA ASN A 263 28.62 -9.34 8.49
C ASN A 263 28.31 -7.89 8.10
N LYS A 264 27.55 -7.73 6.99
CA LYS A 264 27.08 -6.44 6.49
C LYS A 264 25.61 -6.23 6.87
N PRO A 265 25.20 -5.04 7.30
CA PRO A 265 23.77 -4.71 7.36
C PRO A 265 23.20 -4.74 5.95
N TRP A 266 21.99 -5.26 5.81
CA TRP A 266 21.38 -5.44 4.50
C TRP A 266 19.97 -4.86 4.44
N PHE A 267 19.64 -4.37 3.27
CA PHE A 267 18.29 -3.98 2.86
C PHE A 267 17.84 -4.92 1.73
N CYS A 268 16.89 -5.78 2.03
CA CYS A 268 16.25 -6.67 1.07
C CYS A 268 14.84 -6.17 0.79
N TYR A 269 14.59 -5.77 -0.45
CA TYR A 269 13.28 -5.37 -0.95
C TYR A 269 12.69 -6.50 -1.79
N PHE A 270 11.73 -7.24 -1.21
CA PHE A 270 11.05 -8.37 -1.85
C PHE A 270 9.68 -7.94 -2.35
N ASN A 271 9.46 -8.04 -3.66
CA ASN A 271 8.28 -7.56 -4.37
C ASN A 271 7.67 -8.69 -5.18
N SER A 272 6.86 -9.55 -4.55
CA SER A 272 6.19 -10.61 -5.31
C SER A 272 5.26 -10.01 -6.39
N THR A 273 4.97 -10.80 -7.42
CA THR A 273 3.98 -10.43 -8.44
C THR A 273 2.54 -10.61 -7.94
N ARG A 274 2.38 -11.29 -6.78
CA ARG A 274 1.08 -11.53 -6.10
C ARG A 274 0.59 -10.25 -5.43
N MET A 275 -0.62 -9.84 -5.53
CA MET A 275 -1.77 -10.50 -6.22
C MET A 275 -2.28 -9.63 -7.35
N HIS A 276 -1.40 -9.15 -8.25
CA HIS A 276 -1.89 -8.47 -9.45
C HIS A 276 -2.88 -9.36 -10.21
N ILE A 277 -3.90 -8.79 -10.82
CA ILE A 277 -4.76 -9.50 -11.78
C ILE A 277 -3.89 -10.18 -12.85
N PHE A 278 -4.38 -11.20 -13.52
CA PHE A 278 -3.60 -12.09 -14.41
C PHE A 278 -2.53 -12.93 -13.66
N THR A 279 -2.74 -13.18 -12.37
CA THR A 279 -1.91 -14.11 -11.61
C THR A 279 -2.14 -15.56 -12.07
N HIS A 280 -1.04 -16.27 -12.36
CA HIS A 280 -1.04 -17.71 -12.65
C HIS A 280 -0.39 -18.44 -11.48
N LEU A 281 -1.12 -19.42 -10.91
CA LEU A 281 -0.64 -20.20 -9.77
C LEU A 281 -0.15 -21.57 -10.23
N LYS A 282 0.94 -22.06 -9.62
CA LYS A 282 1.36 -23.46 -9.80
C LYS A 282 0.26 -24.42 -9.32
N ALA A 283 0.15 -25.57 -9.97
CA ALA A 283 -0.86 -26.59 -9.67
C ALA A 283 -0.95 -26.97 -8.18
N ALA A 284 0.18 -26.97 -7.47
CA ALA A 284 0.22 -27.28 -6.03
C ALA A 284 -0.42 -26.20 -5.14
N SER A 285 -0.66 -25.00 -5.64
CA SER A 285 -1.29 -23.89 -4.91
C SER A 285 -2.78 -23.74 -5.24
N GLN A 286 -3.21 -24.21 -6.41
CA GLN A 286 -4.60 -24.14 -6.84
C GLN A 286 -5.50 -25.03 -5.99
N GLY A 287 -6.68 -24.53 -5.64
CA GLY A 287 -7.71 -25.24 -4.87
C GLY A 287 -7.43 -25.38 -3.37
N LYS A 288 -6.36 -24.80 -2.84
CA LYS A 288 -6.02 -24.91 -1.42
C LYS A 288 -7.07 -24.34 -0.47
N THR A 289 -7.69 -23.24 -0.86
CA THR A 289 -8.73 -22.60 -0.05
C THR A 289 -10.13 -23.07 -0.44
N GLY A 290 -10.31 -23.55 -1.67
CA GLY A 290 -11.62 -23.80 -2.27
C GLY A 290 -12.41 -22.54 -2.61
N LEU A 291 -11.77 -21.35 -2.59
CA LEU A 291 -12.40 -20.04 -2.76
C LEU A 291 -12.01 -19.34 -4.07
N GLY A 292 -11.13 -19.93 -4.88
CA GLY A 292 -10.68 -19.38 -6.15
C GLY A 292 -9.20 -18.96 -6.16
N ILE A 293 -8.76 -18.41 -7.29
CA ILE A 293 -7.35 -18.10 -7.56
C ILE A 293 -6.79 -17.05 -6.60
N TYR A 294 -7.55 -15.97 -6.33
CA TYR A 294 -7.05 -14.89 -5.48
C TYR A 294 -6.77 -15.35 -4.04
N PRO A 295 -7.71 -16.03 -3.33
CA PRO A 295 -7.44 -16.59 -2.01
C PRO A 295 -6.30 -17.61 -1.98
N ASP A 296 -6.21 -18.49 -2.99
CA ASP A 296 -5.12 -19.46 -3.12
C ASP A 296 -3.77 -18.77 -3.30
N GLY A 297 -3.72 -17.70 -4.10
CA GLY A 297 -2.53 -16.86 -4.31
C GLY A 297 -2.12 -16.10 -3.06
N MET A 298 -3.08 -15.60 -2.27
CA MET A 298 -2.80 -14.96 -0.98
C MET A 298 -2.17 -15.93 0.02
N VAL A 299 -2.64 -17.19 0.06
CA VAL A 299 -2.05 -18.22 0.93
C VAL A 299 -0.65 -18.61 0.44
N GLU A 300 -0.42 -18.66 -0.88
CA GLU A 300 0.92 -18.88 -1.45
C GLU A 300 1.86 -17.72 -1.08
N HIS A 301 1.41 -16.49 -1.24
CA HIS A 301 2.18 -15.29 -0.89
C HIS A 301 2.51 -15.23 0.61
N ASP A 302 1.54 -15.51 1.48
CA ASP A 302 1.76 -15.60 2.93
C ASP A 302 2.82 -16.66 3.28
N GLY A 303 2.82 -17.78 2.56
CA GLY A 303 3.84 -18.81 2.70
C GLY A 303 5.26 -18.31 2.37
N MET A 304 5.42 -17.51 1.32
CA MET A 304 6.70 -16.89 0.95
C MET A 304 7.19 -15.90 2.02
N VAL A 305 6.26 -15.09 2.56
CA VAL A 305 6.56 -14.22 3.72
C VAL A 305 7.04 -15.06 4.90
N GLY A 306 6.38 -16.19 5.16
CA GLY A 306 6.77 -17.14 6.20
C GLY A 306 8.18 -17.67 6.03
N GLU A 307 8.60 -18.00 4.80
CA GLU A 307 9.96 -18.47 4.53
C GLU A 307 11.02 -17.39 4.80
N LEU A 308 10.75 -16.12 4.45
CA LEU A 308 11.65 -15.00 4.75
C LEU A 308 11.76 -14.75 6.26
N LEU A 309 10.63 -14.76 6.98
CA LEU A 309 10.63 -14.61 8.44
C LEU A 309 11.40 -15.75 9.13
N LYS A 310 11.19 -16.99 8.67
CA LYS A 310 11.90 -18.16 9.16
C LYS A 310 13.41 -18.04 8.94
N LEU A 311 13.85 -17.59 7.76
CA LEU A 311 15.27 -17.36 7.49
C LEU A 311 15.88 -16.34 8.47
N VAL A 312 15.19 -15.21 8.72
CA VAL A 312 15.65 -14.18 9.67
C VAL A 312 15.75 -14.75 11.10
N ASP A 313 14.81 -15.61 11.50
CA ASP A 313 14.86 -16.31 12.79
C ASP A 313 16.05 -17.30 12.85
N GLU A 314 16.23 -18.15 11.82
CA GLU A 314 17.31 -19.15 11.74
C GLU A 314 18.71 -18.54 11.73
N LEU A 315 18.87 -17.37 11.12
CA LEU A 315 20.12 -16.61 11.15
C LEU A 315 20.39 -15.90 12.49
N GLY A 316 19.42 -15.93 13.44
CA GLY A 316 19.57 -15.30 14.74
C GLY A 316 19.55 -13.77 14.71
N VAL A 317 19.10 -13.15 13.61
CA VAL A 317 19.10 -11.69 13.42
C VAL A 317 17.74 -11.03 13.60
N ALA A 318 16.70 -11.79 14.00
CA ALA A 318 15.33 -11.31 14.13
C ALA A 318 15.19 -10.09 15.04
N ASN A 319 15.97 -10.03 16.13
CA ASN A 319 15.96 -8.91 17.07
C ASN A 319 16.70 -7.67 16.58
N ASN A 320 17.47 -7.78 15.47
CA ASN A 320 18.17 -6.69 14.82
C ASN A 320 17.70 -6.49 13.37
N THR A 321 16.43 -6.81 13.09
CA THR A 321 15.83 -6.68 11.76
C THR A 321 14.51 -5.94 11.84
N ILE A 322 14.40 -4.85 11.05
CA ILE A 322 13.13 -4.19 10.77
C ILE A 322 12.44 -5.01 9.69
N VAL A 323 11.23 -5.48 9.96
CA VAL A 323 10.40 -6.17 8.97
C VAL A 323 9.18 -5.32 8.66
N VAL A 324 8.99 -4.99 7.39
CA VAL A 324 7.83 -4.26 6.89
C VAL A 324 7.08 -5.14 5.90
N TYR A 325 5.77 -5.21 6.05
CA TYR A 325 4.86 -5.74 5.04
C TYR A 325 3.86 -4.66 4.64
N THR A 326 3.72 -4.40 3.34
CA THR A 326 2.73 -3.49 2.78
C THR A 326 2.38 -3.87 1.33
N THR A 327 1.61 -3.05 0.64
CA THR A 327 1.33 -3.13 -0.80
C THR A 327 1.48 -1.74 -1.42
N ASP A 328 1.59 -1.67 -2.73
CA ASP A 328 1.86 -0.41 -3.46
C ASP A 328 0.65 0.53 -3.53
N ASN A 329 -0.54 0.00 -3.73
CA ASN A 329 -1.82 0.73 -3.83
C ASN A 329 -2.96 -0.09 -3.25
N GLY A 330 -4.16 0.48 -3.22
CA GLY A 330 -5.36 -0.23 -2.83
C GLY A 330 -5.73 -1.38 -3.76
N ALA A 331 -6.71 -2.17 -3.34
CA ALA A 331 -7.19 -3.32 -4.10
C ALA A 331 -7.64 -2.95 -5.51
N GLU A 332 -7.33 -3.79 -6.50
CA GLU A 332 -7.96 -3.77 -7.81
C GLU A 332 -9.14 -4.76 -7.80
N VAL A 333 -10.36 -4.26 -7.93
CA VAL A 333 -11.60 -5.02 -7.66
C VAL A 333 -12.34 -5.39 -8.93
N PHE A 334 -12.13 -4.66 -10.03
CA PHE A 334 -12.98 -4.74 -11.23
C PHE A 334 -13.02 -6.13 -11.88
N THR A 335 -12.05 -6.99 -11.61
CA THR A 335 -12.01 -8.38 -12.12
C THR A 335 -12.67 -9.38 -11.18
N TRP A 336 -13.47 -8.92 -10.21
CA TRP A 336 -14.14 -9.83 -9.27
C TRP A 336 -14.70 -11.10 -9.95
N PRO A 337 -14.53 -12.31 -9.38
CA PRO A 337 -14.03 -12.60 -8.02
C PRO A 337 -12.50 -12.70 -7.89
N ASP A 338 -11.73 -12.56 -8.94
CA ASP A 338 -10.27 -12.71 -8.96
C ASP A 338 -9.52 -11.40 -8.66
N GLY A 339 -10.21 -10.40 -8.16
CA GLY A 339 -9.65 -9.12 -7.73
C GLY A 339 -9.44 -9.03 -6.22
N GLY A 340 -8.75 -7.98 -5.80
CA GLY A 340 -8.54 -7.65 -4.39
C GLY A 340 -9.82 -7.18 -3.69
N THR A 341 -9.78 -7.07 -2.37
CA THR A 341 -10.95 -6.67 -1.56
C THR A 341 -10.57 -5.66 -0.49
N THR A 342 -11.39 -4.62 -0.39
CA THR A 342 -11.28 -3.57 0.62
C THR A 342 -12.65 -3.21 1.18
N PRO A 343 -12.77 -2.82 2.48
CA PRO A 343 -14.02 -2.32 3.03
C PRO A 343 -14.30 -0.87 2.64
N PHE A 344 -13.26 -0.16 2.20
CA PHE A 344 -13.31 1.26 1.88
C PHE A 344 -13.99 1.51 0.53
N LYS A 345 -14.52 2.71 0.33
CA LYS A 345 -15.08 3.14 -0.95
C LYS A 345 -13.99 3.14 -2.02
N GLY A 346 -14.36 2.75 -3.23
CA GLY A 346 -13.46 2.75 -4.38
C GLY A 346 -12.44 1.62 -4.36
N GLU A 347 -11.51 1.73 -5.26
CA GLU A 347 -10.44 0.76 -5.52
C GLU A 347 -9.24 1.48 -6.13
N LYS A 348 -8.18 0.76 -6.50
CA LYS A 348 -7.04 1.23 -7.31
C LYS A 348 -7.49 2.21 -8.40
N ALA A 349 -6.71 3.24 -8.67
CA ALA A 349 -6.98 4.30 -9.63
C ALA A 349 -8.19 5.21 -9.31
N THR A 350 -8.72 5.20 -8.07
CA THR A 350 -9.78 6.10 -7.63
C THR A 350 -9.28 7.15 -6.64
N ASN A 351 -10.11 8.15 -6.34
CA ASN A 351 -9.82 9.16 -5.31
C ASN A 351 -10.36 8.83 -3.91
N TRP A 352 -10.85 7.61 -3.73
CA TRP A 352 -11.44 7.13 -2.49
C TRP A 352 -10.42 6.40 -1.60
N GLU A 353 -10.77 6.20 -0.33
CA GLU A 353 -9.88 5.50 0.61
C GLU A 353 -9.46 4.12 0.12
N GLY A 354 -10.34 3.40 -0.61
CA GLY A 354 -10.04 2.08 -1.17
C GLY A 354 -8.90 2.06 -2.19
N GLY A 355 -8.60 3.20 -2.83
CA GLY A 355 -7.49 3.29 -3.78
C GLY A 355 -6.13 3.58 -3.13
N PHE A 356 -6.15 4.24 -1.96
CA PHE A 356 -4.93 4.77 -1.32
C PHE A 356 -4.59 4.11 0.01
N ARG A 357 -5.60 3.68 0.78
CA ARG A 357 -5.44 3.13 2.11
C ARG A 357 -5.10 1.65 2.02
N VAL A 358 -3.88 1.31 2.46
CA VAL A 358 -3.27 -0.01 2.25
C VAL A 358 -2.98 -0.71 3.58
N PRO A 359 -2.89 -2.05 3.61
CA PRO A 359 -2.36 -2.74 4.76
C PRO A 359 -0.88 -2.35 4.96
N CYS A 360 -0.50 -2.11 6.22
CA CYS A 360 0.90 -1.96 6.61
C CYS A 360 1.12 -2.55 8.00
N LEU A 361 2.08 -3.44 8.10
CA LEU A 361 2.48 -4.09 9.36
C LEU A 361 3.99 -3.93 9.50
N ILE A 362 4.45 -3.50 10.67
CA ILE A 362 5.87 -3.25 10.93
C ILE A 362 6.29 -3.92 12.24
N LYS A 363 7.27 -4.82 12.15
CA LYS A 363 7.98 -5.35 13.31
C LYS A 363 9.34 -4.64 13.42
N TRP A 364 9.56 -3.98 14.54
CA TRP A 364 10.82 -3.31 14.84
C TRP A 364 11.19 -3.53 16.31
N PRO A 365 11.91 -4.62 16.60
CA PRO A 365 12.26 -4.97 17.97
C PRO A 365 13.04 -3.85 18.69
N GLY A 366 12.67 -3.58 19.92
CA GLY A 366 13.27 -2.50 20.73
C GLY A 366 12.77 -1.08 20.39
N VAL A 367 11.99 -0.91 19.31
CA VAL A 367 11.39 0.36 18.89
C VAL A 367 9.87 0.31 18.99
N ILE A 368 9.25 -0.67 18.36
CA ILE A 368 7.79 -0.84 18.37
C ILE A 368 7.41 -1.90 19.39
N LYS A 369 6.49 -1.57 20.28
CA LYS A 369 5.94 -2.54 21.24
C LYS A 369 5.06 -3.55 20.50
N PRO A 370 5.25 -4.87 20.71
CA PRO A 370 4.38 -5.89 20.11
C PRO A 370 2.91 -5.68 20.42
N GLY A 371 2.06 -5.94 19.41
CA GLY A 371 0.61 -5.80 19.50
C GLY A 371 0.10 -4.36 19.46
N THR A 372 0.92 -3.40 19.04
CA THR A 372 0.50 -2.00 18.86
C THR A 372 -0.45 -1.86 17.67
N VAL A 373 -1.49 -1.04 17.85
CA VAL A 373 -2.34 -0.58 16.75
C VAL A 373 -2.14 0.92 16.57
N VAL A 374 -1.80 1.34 15.35
CA VAL A 374 -1.52 2.73 14.99
C VAL A 374 -2.65 3.25 14.12
N ASN A 375 -3.31 4.33 14.57
CA ASN A 375 -4.42 4.98 13.87
C ASN A 375 -4.03 6.38 13.35
N ASP A 376 -2.76 6.75 13.43
CA ASP A 376 -2.24 8.00 12.88
C ASP A 376 -1.96 7.87 11.39
N ILE A 377 -2.00 9.00 10.67
CA ILE A 377 -1.68 9.03 9.25
C ILE A 377 -0.19 8.74 9.07
N CYS A 378 0.12 7.78 8.23
CA CYS A 378 1.46 7.46 7.74
C CYS A 378 1.38 7.14 6.24
N ALA A 379 2.48 7.26 5.51
CA ALA A 379 2.51 7.03 4.08
C ALA A 379 3.84 6.42 3.60
N HIS A 380 3.86 5.93 2.37
CA HIS A 380 5.05 5.31 1.78
C HIS A 380 6.25 6.24 1.73
N GLU A 381 6.03 7.52 1.52
CA GLU A 381 7.06 8.55 1.50
C GLU A 381 7.84 8.64 2.82
N ASP A 382 7.24 8.22 3.93
CA ASP A 382 7.82 8.33 5.28
C ASP A 382 8.93 7.31 5.57
N PHE A 383 9.05 6.25 4.75
CA PHE A 383 10.06 5.22 4.98
C PHE A 383 11.49 5.75 4.84
N ILE A 384 11.78 6.57 3.83
CA ILE A 384 13.14 7.09 3.61
C ILE A 384 13.65 7.90 4.80
N PRO A 385 12.97 8.96 5.26
CA PRO A 385 13.45 9.72 6.41
C PRO A 385 13.43 8.90 7.71
N THR A 386 12.55 7.92 7.83
CA THR A 386 12.50 7.04 9.01
C THR A 386 13.68 6.06 9.03
N PHE A 387 14.04 5.46 7.89
CA PHE A 387 15.21 4.58 7.80
C PHE A 387 16.52 5.35 7.92
N ALA A 388 16.60 6.58 7.40
CA ALA A 388 17.73 7.46 7.63
C ALA A 388 17.91 7.76 9.12
N ALA A 389 16.83 8.14 9.81
CA ALA A 389 16.83 8.40 11.25
C ALA A 389 17.19 7.16 12.08
N ALA A 390 16.78 5.96 11.66
CA ALA A 390 17.20 4.70 12.29
C ALA A 390 18.73 4.50 12.27
N ASN A 391 19.43 5.16 11.34
CA ASN A 391 20.87 5.19 11.20
C ASN A 391 21.53 6.48 11.75
N GLY A 392 20.77 7.28 12.51
CA GLY A 392 21.24 8.52 13.13
C GLY A 392 21.20 9.75 12.20
N ASP A 393 20.71 9.62 10.97
CA ASP A 393 20.59 10.71 9.99
C ASP A 393 19.19 11.34 10.08
N THR A 394 19.01 12.28 11.00
CA THR A 394 17.72 12.88 11.30
C THR A 394 17.43 14.15 10.50
N ASP A 395 18.39 14.70 9.76
CA ASP A 395 18.28 15.94 8.99
C ASP A 395 18.29 15.75 7.46
N LEU A 396 18.21 14.50 7.00
CA LEU A 396 18.28 14.11 5.57
C LEU A 396 17.35 14.96 4.70
N VAL A 397 16.09 15.18 5.11
CA VAL A 397 15.09 15.93 4.33
C VAL A 397 15.56 17.36 4.08
N GLU A 398 16.03 18.05 5.12
CA GLU A 398 16.48 19.44 4.99
C GLU A 398 17.83 19.56 4.27
N ARG A 399 18.70 18.57 4.40
CA ARG A 399 19.97 18.52 3.64
C ARG A 399 19.73 18.34 2.15
N LEU A 400 18.81 17.45 1.78
CA LEU A 400 18.49 17.20 0.37
C LEU A 400 17.85 18.42 -0.31
N LYS A 401 17.06 19.21 0.39
CA LYS A 401 16.56 20.49 -0.16
C LYS A 401 17.70 21.46 -0.51
N LYS A 402 18.75 21.49 0.29
CA LYS A 402 19.94 22.34 0.07
C LYS A 402 20.92 21.77 -0.94
N GLY A 403 20.85 20.48 -1.19
CA GLY A 403 21.81 19.69 -1.96
C GLY A 403 22.71 18.87 -1.05
N SER A 404 22.71 17.56 -1.24
CA SER A 404 23.52 16.62 -0.46
C SER A 404 24.00 15.47 -1.32
N THR A 405 25.19 14.97 -1.01
CA THR A 405 25.77 13.82 -1.71
C THR A 405 25.38 12.53 -0.99
N LEU A 406 24.78 11.60 -1.73
CA LEU A 406 24.45 10.24 -1.29
C LEU A 406 25.06 9.27 -2.30
N ASN A 407 25.73 8.23 -1.82
CA ASN A 407 26.30 7.18 -2.67
C ASN A 407 27.10 7.74 -3.87
N GLY A 408 27.87 8.83 -3.63
CA GLY A 408 28.71 9.47 -4.66
C GLY A 408 27.98 10.36 -5.67
N LYS A 409 26.65 10.50 -5.57
CA LYS A 409 25.81 11.37 -6.42
C LYS A 409 25.27 12.54 -5.60
N THR A 410 25.22 13.73 -6.19
CA THR A 410 24.63 14.91 -5.53
C THR A 410 23.17 15.08 -5.95
N PHE A 411 22.28 15.16 -4.95
CA PHE A 411 20.84 15.34 -5.15
C PHE A 411 20.40 16.66 -4.51
N LYS A 412 19.54 17.41 -5.21
CA LYS A 412 18.81 18.55 -4.67
C LYS A 412 17.33 18.30 -4.91
N VAL A 413 16.60 17.83 -3.87
CA VAL A 413 15.21 17.38 -3.98
C VAL A 413 14.42 17.71 -2.72
N HIS A 414 13.10 17.78 -2.88
CA HIS A 414 12.14 17.87 -1.78
C HIS A 414 11.56 16.46 -1.51
N LEU A 415 11.95 15.84 -0.40
CA LEU A 415 11.23 14.67 0.09
C LEU A 415 9.92 15.11 0.74
N ASP A 416 8.83 14.37 0.47
CA ASP A 416 7.51 14.62 1.06
C ASP A 416 7.26 13.75 2.29
N GLY A 417 8.22 12.89 2.63
CA GLY A 417 8.17 12.00 3.77
C GLY A 417 8.55 12.68 5.09
N TYR A 418 8.03 12.13 6.16
CA TYR A 418 8.29 12.52 7.55
C TYR A 418 9.07 11.43 8.30
N ASN A 419 9.93 11.83 9.22
CA ASN A 419 10.59 10.89 10.13
C ASN A 419 9.60 10.42 11.20
N LEU A 420 9.20 9.15 11.13
CA LEU A 420 8.28 8.54 12.08
C LEU A 420 8.98 7.95 13.32
N LEU A 421 10.31 7.88 13.36
CA LEU A 421 11.04 7.17 14.40
C LEU A 421 10.70 7.65 15.83
N PRO A 422 10.59 8.97 16.14
CA PRO A 422 10.18 9.41 17.49
C PRO A 422 8.78 8.91 17.88
N PHE A 423 7.85 8.88 16.94
CA PHE A 423 6.51 8.37 17.15
C PHE A 423 6.50 6.84 17.37
N LEU A 424 7.22 6.09 16.53
CA LEU A 424 7.31 4.63 16.64
C LEU A 424 7.99 4.17 17.94
N LYS A 425 8.90 4.97 18.50
CA LYS A 425 9.52 4.75 19.82
C LYS A 425 8.63 5.11 20.99
N GLY A 426 7.56 5.89 20.76
CA GLY A 426 6.73 6.46 21.81
C GLY A 426 7.30 7.74 22.44
N ASP A 427 8.36 8.33 21.87
CA ASP A 427 8.91 9.63 22.28
C ASP A 427 7.97 10.78 21.88
N ALA A 428 7.21 10.60 20.80
CA ALA A 428 6.13 11.48 20.36
C ALA A 428 4.78 10.76 20.46
N LYS A 429 3.73 11.49 20.89
CA LYS A 429 2.38 10.93 21.07
C LYS A 429 1.63 10.71 19.76
N GLU A 430 1.98 11.45 18.70
CA GLU A 430 1.30 11.46 17.42
C GLU A 430 2.32 11.39 16.29
N SER A 431 1.90 10.85 15.14
CA SER A 431 2.69 10.82 13.91
C SER A 431 3.13 12.24 13.52
N SER A 432 4.33 12.35 12.97
CA SER A 432 4.83 13.60 12.38
C SER A 432 4.02 14.04 11.16
N ARG A 433 3.41 13.08 10.45
CA ARG A 433 2.51 13.36 9.33
C ARG A 433 1.13 13.73 9.84
N LYS A 434 0.60 14.87 9.38
CA LYS A 434 -0.75 15.35 9.75
C LYS A 434 -1.70 15.38 8.55
N GLU A 435 -1.17 15.34 7.34
CA GLU A 435 -1.93 15.45 6.09
C GLU A 435 -1.48 14.41 5.06
N PHE A 436 -2.37 14.11 4.13
CA PHE A 436 -2.11 13.32 2.93
C PHE A 436 -2.85 13.93 1.73
N LEU A 437 -2.14 14.12 0.62
CA LEU A 437 -2.69 14.67 -0.62
C LEU A 437 -2.94 13.54 -1.62
N TYR A 438 -4.16 13.50 -2.16
CA TYR A 438 -4.58 12.50 -3.14
C TYR A 438 -4.36 13.04 -4.54
N TRP A 439 -3.46 12.40 -5.29
CA TRP A 439 -3.16 12.75 -6.67
C TRP A 439 -3.69 11.69 -7.63
N SER A 440 -4.26 12.12 -8.77
CA SER A 440 -4.65 11.21 -9.83
C SER A 440 -3.42 10.69 -10.57
N ASP A 441 -3.63 9.68 -11.38
CA ASP A 441 -2.63 9.15 -12.29
C ASP A 441 -2.30 10.13 -13.44
N ASP A 442 -3.19 11.06 -13.77
CA ASP A 442 -2.95 12.18 -14.71
C ASP A 442 -2.31 13.42 -14.02
N GLY A 443 -2.03 13.36 -12.71
CA GLY A 443 -1.37 14.45 -11.96
C GLY A 443 -2.32 15.54 -11.45
N ASP A 444 -3.63 15.32 -11.44
CA ASP A 444 -4.60 16.22 -10.82
C ASP A 444 -4.66 16.03 -9.30
N LEU A 445 -4.77 17.13 -8.55
CA LEU A 445 -5.02 17.08 -7.12
C LEU A 445 -6.50 16.76 -6.86
N MET A 446 -6.76 15.55 -6.37
CA MET A 446 -8.11 15.04 -6.17
C MET A 446 -8.68 15.31 -4.79
N GLY A 447 -7.84 15.45 -3.78
CA GLY A 447 -8.29 15.65 -2.41
C GLY A 447 -7.16 15.88 -1.42
N LEU A 448 -7.56 16.18 -0.19
CA LEU A 448 -6.68 16.35 0.96
C LEU A 448 -7.31 15.63 2.17
N ARG A 449 -6.53 14.87 2.89
CA ARG A 449 -6.84 14.42 4.25
C ARG A 449 -6.03 15.23 5.26
N VAL A 450 -6.69 15.73 6.31
CA VAL A 450 -6.04 16.33 7.49
C VAL A 450 -6.69 15.75 8.74
N SER A 451 -5.91 15.06 9.57
CA SER A 451 -6.43 14.36 10.75
C SER A 451 -7.58 13.41 10.36
N GLN A 452 -8.80 13.58 10.89
CA GLN A 452 -9.98 12.79 10.50
C GLN A 452 -10.72 13.32 9.27
N TRP A 453 -10.42 14.53 8.81
CA TRP A 453 -11.17 15.18 7.74
C TRP A 453 -10.58 14.89 6.37
N LYS A 454 -11.43 14.46 5.44
CA LYS A 454 -11.11 14.39 4.03
C LYS A 454 -11.93 15.42 3.25
N VAL A 455 -11.23 16.17 2.42
CA VAL A 455 -11.80 17.17 1.50
C VAL A 455 -11.54 16.66 0.09
N ALA A 456 -12.58 16.23 -0.62
CA ALA A 456 -12.46 15.73 -1.99
C ALA A 456 -12.81 16.85 -2.98
N PHE A 457 -11.86 17.16 -3.89
CA PHE A 457 -12.00 18.20 -4.93
C PHE A 457 -12.55 17.65 -6.23
N MET A 458 -12.43 16.34 -6.40
CA MET A 458 -12.91 15.58 -7.56
C MET A 458 -13.67 14.36 -7.07
N GLU A 459 -14.56 13.86 -7.92
CA GLU A 459 -15.28 12.62 -7.70
C GLU A 459 -15.07 11.70 -8.89
N GLN A 460 -14.68 10.45 -8.62
CA GLN A 460 -14.69 9.39 -9.61
C GLN A 460 -15.86 8.45 -9.36
N HIS A 461 -16.58 8.16 -10.43
CA HIS A 461 -17.64 7.15 -10.43
C HIS A 461 -17.02 5.78 -10.73
N THR A 462 -17.17 4.85 -9.80
CA THR A 462 -16.49 3.55 -9.78
C THR A 462 -17.35 2.40 -10.31
N GLU A 463 -18.48 2.68 -10.95
CA GLU A 463 -19.39 1.62 -11.39
C GLU A 463 -18.93 1.00 -12.70
N VAL A 464 -18.64 -0.30 -12.68
CA VAL A 464 -18.49 -1.12 -13.89
C VAL A 464 -19.87 -1.23 -14.55
N ASN A 465 -19.97 -0.79 -15.80
CA ASN A 465 -21.20 -0.85 -16.57
C ASN A 465 -20.85 -1.06 -18.06
N PRO A 466 -21.84 -1.31 -18.95
CA PRO A 466 -21.58 -1.53 -20.36
C PRO A 466 -20.83 -0.39 -21.09
N LYS A 467 -20.80 0.82 -20.53
CA LYS A 467 -20.05 1.97 -21.08
C LYS A 467 -18.64 2.09 -20.53
N THR A 468 -18.35 1.45 -19.40
CA THR A 468 -17.04 1.42 -18.75
C THR A 468 -16.63 -0.02 -18.40
N PRO A 469 -16.41 -0.89 -19.41
CA PRO A 469 -16.11 -2.31 -19.18
C PRO A 469 -14.78 -2.53 -18.44
N LEU A 470 -13.85 -1.57 -18.51
CA LEU A 470 -12.62 -1.58 -17.71
C LEU A 470 -12.80 -0.85 -16.36
N GLY A 471 -14.04 -0.64 -15.91
CA GLY A 471 -14.35 -0.04 -14.61
C GLY A 471 -13.71 1.33 -14.42
N VAL A 472 -12.98 1.48 -13.35
CA VAL A 472 -12.35 2.74 -12.92
C VAL A 472 -11.32 3.28 -13.93
N TRP A 473 -10.68 2.43 -14.73
CA TRP A 473 -9.73 2.85 -15.76
C TRP A 473 -10.37 3.64 -16.91
N GLN A 474 -11.70 3.56 -17.07
CA GLN A 474 -12.48 4.33 -18.03
C GLN A 474 -13.40 5.35 -17.37
N GLY A 475 -13.48 5.34 -16.04
CA GLY A 475 -14.32 6.26 -15.26
C GLY A 475 -13.75 7.68 -15.26
N ASN A 476 -14.58 8.66 -15.60
CA ASN A 476 -14.18 10.06 -15.61
C ASN A 476 -14.08 10.62 -14.20
N PHE A 477 -13.10 11.47 -13.96
CA PHE A 477 -13.06 12.35 -12.80
C PHE A 477 -13.93 13.59 -13.04
N THR A 478 -14.88 13.83 -12.14
CA THR A 478 -15.70 15.05 -12.15
C THR A 478 -15.11 16.08 -11.19
N LYS A 479 -14.68 17.23 -11.69
CA LYS A 479 -14.24 18.37 -10.86
C LYS A 479 -15.45 18.98 -10.14
N LEU A 480 -15.35 19.10 -8.82
CA LEU A 480 -16.44 19.60 -7.99
C LEU A 480 -16.33 21.12 -7.83
N ARG A 481 -17.45 21.84 -8.00
CA ARG A 481 -17.52 23.29 -7.75
C ARG A 481 -17.41 23.63 -6.26
N ALA A 482 -17.90 22.76 -5.41
CA ALA A 482 -17.69 22.77 -3.96
C ALA A 482 -17.18 21.38 -3.57
N PRO A 483 -16.16 21.28 -2.72
CA PRO A 483 -15.61 20.00 -2.35
C PRO A 483 -16.58 19.17 -1.50
N MET A 484 -16.46 17.85 -1.57
CA MET A 484 -17.09 16.94 -0.62
C MET A 484 -16.27 16.88 0.66
N LEU A 485 -16.94 16.72 1.78
CA LEU A 485 -16.33 16.58 3.11
C LEU A 485 -16.69 15.23 3.72
N TYR A 486 -15.71 14.58 4.34
CA TYR A 486 -15.90 13.35 5.08
C TYR A 486 -15.19 13.43 6.42
N ASP A 487 -15.81 12.90 7.47
CA ASP A 487 -15.16 12.59 8.74
C ASP A 487 -14.82 11.10 8.74
N LEU A 488 -13.57 10.75 8.43
CA LEU A 488 -13.14 9.36 8.27
C LEU A 488 -13.11 8.56 9.59
N ARG A 489 -13.39 9.18 10.74
CA ARG A 489 -13.60 8.47 12.00
C ARG A 489 -15.08 8.11 12.21
N ALA A 490 -16.01 8.97 11.78
CA ALA A 490 -17.45 8.72 11.82
C ALA A 490 -17.93 7.95 10.57
N ASP A 491 -17.31 8.18 9.42
CA ASP A 491 -17.63 7.59 8.12
C ASP A 491 -16.35 7.11 7.40
N PRO A 492 -15.72 6.03 7.91
CA PRO A 492 -14.47 5.52 7.32
C PRO A 492 -14.65 4.95 5.89
N PHE A 493 -15.90 4.74 5.46
CA PHE A 493 -16.25 4.16 4.17
C PHE A 493 -16.78 5.20 3.17
N GLU A 494 -16.73 6.49 3.51
CA GLU A 494 -17.13 7.62 2.66
C GLU A 494 -18.56 7.48 2.09
N ARG A 495 -19.48 6.99 2.92
CA ARG A 495 -20.89 6.77 2.56
C ARG A 495 -21.78 7.97 2.85
N GLY A 496 -21.30 8.93 3.62
CA GLY A 496 -22.08 10.10 4.05
C GLY A 496 -22.73 10.86 2.91
N SER A 497 -22.07 10.96 1.75
CA SER A 497 -22.57 11.65 0.57
C SER A 497 -23.87 11.07 0.00
N THR A 498 -24.23 9.84 0.32
CA THR A 498 -25.50 9.21 -0.08
C THR A 498 -26.64 9.43 0.92
N SER A 499 -26.35 10.07 2.08
CA SER A 499 -27.35 10.39 3.11
C SER A 499 -28.16 11.63 2.75
N MET A 500 -29.46 11.60 3.00
CA MET A 500 -30.34 12.76 2.74
C MET A 500 -29.98 13.99 3.60
N TYR A 501 -29.32 13.82 4.73
CA TYR A 501 -28.88 14.91 5.61
C TYR A 501 -27.45 15.41 5.32
N TYR A 502 -26.78 14.87 4.33
CA TYR A 502 -25.39 15.21 4.02
C TYR A 502 -25.22 16.68 3.70
N GLY A 503 -26.15 17.29 2.94
CA GLY A 503 -26.10 18.70 2.59
C GLY A 503 -26.10 19.65 3.81
N ASP A 504 -26.99 19.40 4.79
CA ASP A 504 -27.02 20.16 6.04
C ASP A 504 -25.74 19.93 6.86
N TRP A 505 -25.28 18.68 6.93
CA TRP A 505 -24.05 18.32 7.65
C TRP A 505 -22.81 19.04 7.06
N VAL A 506 -22.67 19.09 5.73
CA VAL A 506 -21.60 19.83 5.03
C VAL A 506 -21.72 21.33 5.25
N ALA A 507 -22.93 21.89 5.07
CA ALA A 507 -23.16 23.33 5.21
C ALA A 507 -22.71 23.87 6.59
N ARG A 508 -22.92 23.08 7.64
CA ARG A 508 -22.45 23.41 9.00
C ARG A 508 -20.92 23.27 9.19
N ARG A 509 -20.17 22.76 8.19
CA ARG A 509 -18.73 22.48 8.25
C ARG A 509 -17.92 23.15 7.14
N LEU A 510 -18.52 24.07 6.40
CA LEU A 510 -17.85 24.83 5.32
C LEU A 510 -16.60 25.57 5.80
N PHE A 511 -16.50 25.87 7.11
CA PHE A 511 -15.30 26.47 7.71
C PHE A 511 -14.05 25.59 7.55
N LEU A 512 -14.16 24.28 7.27
CA LEU A 512 -13.02 23.38 7.01
C LEU A 512 -12.35 23.64 5.65
N ILE A 513 -13.04 24.27 4.71
CA ILE A 513 -12.52 24.50 3.35
C ILE A 513 -11.35 25.49 3.36
N VAL A 514 -11.44 26.55 4.15
CA VAL A 514 -10.40 27.61 4.19
C VAL A 514 -9.05 27.08 4.68
N PRO A 515 -8.95 26.41 5.84
CA PRO A 515 -7.68 25.82 6.27
C PRO A 515 -7.19 24.72 5.31
N ALA A 516 -8.09 23.94 4.69
CA ALA A 516 -7.70 22.95 3.68
C ALA A 516 -7.04 23.62 2.47
N GLN A 517 -7.61 24.71 1.96
CA GLN A 517 -7.00 25.51 0.87
C GLN A 517 -5.63 26.05 1.25
N ALA A 518 -5.44 26.52 2.48
CA ALA A 518 -4.16 27.04 2.96
C ALA A 518 -3.07 25.95 2.99
N ILE A 519 -3.43 24.73 3.41
CA ILE A 519 -2.51 23.57 3.41
C ILE A 519 -2.11 23.22 1.97
N VAL A 520 -3.08 23.11 1.06
CA VAL A 520 -2.83 22.84 -0.36
C VAL A 520 -1.95 23.94 -0.98
N ALA A 521 -2.24 25.22 -0.72
CA ALA A 521 -1.45 26.34 -1.23
C ALA A 521 0.01 26.26 -0.77
N LYS A 522 0.24 26.01 0.53
CA LYS A 522 1.59 25.83 1.08
C LYS A 522 2.32 24.65 0.44
N TYR A 523 1.62 23.54 0.22
CA TYR A 523 2.21 22.37 -0.43
C TYR A 523 2.60 22.68 -1.89
N ILE A 524 1.69 23.27 -2.66
CA ILE A 524 1.93 23.64 -4.07
C ILE A 524 3.06 24.68 -4.17
N GLU A 525 3.24 25.55 -3.18
CA GLU A 525 4.33 26.53 -3.19
C GLU A 525 5.71 25.86 -3.26
N SER A 526 5.86 24.66 -2.70
CA SER A 526 7.10 23.89 -2.78
C SER A 526 7.50 23.51 -4.22
N PHE A 527 6.55 23.48 -5.15
CA PHE A 527 6.82 23.21 -6.58
C PHE A 527 7.46 24.38 -7.31
N LYS A 528 7.44 25.60 -6.74
CA LYS A 528 8.18 26.74 -7.31
C LYS A 528 9.69 26.52 -7.25
N GLU A 529 10.18 25.93 -6.16
CA GLU A 529 11.61 25.60 -5.99
C GLU A 529 11.94 24.21 -6.53
N PHE A 530 11.02 23.26 -6.36
CA PHE A 530 11.19 21.85 -6.76
C PHE A 530 10.08 21.45 -7.73
N PRO A 531 10.13 21.91 -9.00
CA PRO A 531 9.10 21.59 -9.99
C PRO A 531 9.11 20.09 -10.33
N PRO A 532 7.98 19.56 -10.85
CA PRO A 532 7.94 18.20 -11.38
C PRO A 532 9.04 17.98 -12.43
N ARG A 533 9.71 16.84 -12.36
CA ARG A 533 10.82 16.51 -13.29
C ARG A 533 10.34 16.06 -14.64
N ALA A 534 9.17 15.45 -14.67
CA ALA A 534 8.49 15.05 -15.88
C ALA A 534 6.99 15.34 -15.76
N LYS A 535 6.34 15.54 -16.89
CA LYS A 535 4.88 15.59 -16.95
C LYS A 535 4.33 14.19 -16.68
N ALA A 536 3.23 14.12 -15.93
CA ALA A 536 2.49 12.88 -15.75
C ALA A 536 2.14 12.28 -17.14
N ALA A 537 2.34 10.98 -17.32
CA ALA A 537 1.90 10.29 -18.52
C ALA A 537 0.37 10.27 -18.58
N SER A 538 -0.20 10.23 -19.80
CA SER A 538 -1.64 10.05 -19.99
C SER A 538 -1.90 9.02 -21.07
N PHE A 539 -2.95 8.19 -20.89
CA PHE A 539 -3.43 7.27 -21.92
C PHE A 539 -4.34 7.96 -22.94
N THR A 540 -4.67 9.24 -22.72
CA THR A 540 -5.51 10.01 -23.63
C THR A 540 -4.69 10.64 -24.75
N ILE A 541 -5.36 10.89 -25.89
CA ILE A 541 -4.72 11.59 -27.04
C ILE A 541 -4.50 13.09 -26.77
N ASN A 542 -4.97 13.62 -25.65
CA ASN A 542 -4.86 15.04 -25.30
C ASN A 542 -3.40 15.52 -25.27
N ASP A 543 -2.47 14.69 -24.81
CA ASP A 543 -1.04 15.03 -24.80
C ASP A 543 -0.47 15.16 -26.22
N VAL A 544 -0.96 14.34 -27.16
CA VAL A 544 -0.59 14.44 -28.57
C VAL A 544 -1.16 15.72 -29.17
N MET A 545 -2.41 16.04 -28.85
CA MET A 545 -3.06 17.27 -29.32
C MET A 545 -2.40 18.52 -28.76
N GLU A 546 -1.97 18.50 -27.48
CA GLU A 546 -1.24 19.61 -26.88
C GLU A 546 0.12 19.85 -27.55
N LYS A 547 0.87 18.79 -27.84
CA LYS A 547 2.14 18.86 -28.57
C LYS A 547 1.95 19.46 -29.97
N ILE A 548 0.88 19.10 -30.67
CA ILE A 548 0.53 19.65 -31.98
C ILE A 548 0.17 21.13 -31.84
N SER A 549 -0.66 21.50 -30.86
CA SER A 549 -1.15 22.88 -30.67
C SER A 549 -0.06 23.85 -30.22
N THR A 550 0.93 23.36 -29.46
CA THR A 550 2.06 24.18 -28.94
C THR A 550 3.22 24.29 -29.93
N GLY A 551 3.16 23.59 -31.07
CA GLY A 551 4.22 23.60 -32.09
C GLY A 551 5.55 23.04 -31.61
N SER A 552 5.59 22.32 -30.49
CA SER A 552 6.80 21.68 -30.00
C SER A 552 7.11 20.46 -30.87
N PRO A 553 8.21 20.45 -31.63
CA PRO A 553 8.60 19.26 -32.37
C PRO A 553 8.91 18.17 -31.35
N GLY A 554 8.27 17.01 -31.49
CA GLY A 554 8.63 15.83 -30.72
C GLY A 554 10.13 15.58 -30.90
N LYS A 555 10.88 15.49 -29.82
CA LYS A 555 12.21 14.89 -29.89
C LYS A 555 12.01 13.41 -30.18
N ASN A 556 12.33 13.03 -31.43
CA ASN A 556 12.37 11.64 -31.87
C ASN A 556 13.42 10.85 -31.09
#